data_d3b6e17f9b0ba9f00473f51d33453841
#
_entry.id   d3b6e17f9b0ba9f00473f51d33453841
#
_cell.length_a   1.000
_cell.length_b   1.000
_cell.length_c   1.000
_cell.angle_alpha   90.00
_cell.angle_beta   90.00
_cell.angle_gamma   90.00
#
_symmetry.space_group_name_H-M   'P 1'
#
loop_
_entity.id
_entity.type
_entity.pdbx_description
1 polymer ?
#
loop_
_entity_poly.entity_id
_entity_poly.type
_entity_poly.pdbx_seq_one_letter_code
_entity_poly.pdbx_strand_id
1 'polypeptide(L)'
;MTKEIIENDPYKLAGVDIDAGNSLVNQIKKSVAASHNKNVLDNIGGFAGMYELDKDIKNPVLVACTDGVGTKVSLAQQYNDLSGIGQDLVAMCVNDLIVCGAKPLFFLDYYASSKLDVNEATTVVKSIADACVKSDCALLGGETAEMPGHYIDNNFDLAGFSVGCVSKDKIIKNDNVMCGNVLSLIHISEPTRRWSI
;
A
#
# COMPACT_ATOMS: atom_id res chain seq x y z
N MET A 1 -32.12 26.29 10.57
CA MET A 1 -31.95 24.95 11.17
C MET A 1 -30.68 24.16 10.71
N THR A 2 -29.82 24.73 9.88
CA THR A 2 -28.70 24.00 9.26
C THR A 2 -27.32 24.36 9.81
N LYS A 3 -27.14 25.38 10.62
CA LYS A 3 -25.85 25.78 11.19
C LYS A 3 -25.56 25.20 12.59
N GLU A 4 -26.58 24.95 13.39
CA GLU A 4 -26.40 24.38 14.75
C GLU A 4 -26.15 22.86 14.78
N ILE A 5 -26.49 22.16 13.69
CA ILE A 5 -26.26 20.69 13.60
C ILE A 5 -24.78 20.37 13.33
N ILE A 6 -24.01 21.29 12.75
CA ILE A 6 -22.60 21.11 12.38
C ILE A 6 -21.66 21.26 13.59
N GLU A 7 -22.05 22.01 14.62
CA GLU A 7 -21.23 22.20 15.83
C GLU A 7 -21.25 21.02 16.81
N ASN A 8 -22.18 20.08 16.67
CA ASN A 8 -22.37 18.93 17.56
C ASN A 8 -22.28 17.57 16.84
N ASP A 9 -21.39 17.43 15.85
CA ASP A 9 -21.11 16.14 15.25
C ASP A 9 -20.37 15.24 16.27
N PRO A 10 -20.98 14.13 16.74
CA PRO A 10 -20.37 13.25 17.71
C PRO A 10 -19.04 12.64 17.24
N TYR A 11 -18.87 12.45 15.93
CA TYR A 11 -17.64 11.95 15.35
C TYR A 11 -16.51 13.00 15.43
N LYS A 12 -16.81 14.26 15.09
CA LYS A 12 -15.83 15.36 15.23
C LYS A 12 -15.44 15.58 16.70
N LEU A 13 -16.41 15.47 17.62
CA LEU A 13 -16.14 15.57 19.06
C LEU A 13 -15.27 14.39 19.57
N ALA A 14 -15.40 13.23 18.95
CA ALA A 14 -14.55 12.05 19.21
C ALA A 14 -13.19 12.13 18.51
N GLY A 15 -12.93 13.14 17.68
CA GLY A 15 -11.68 13.35 16.96
C GLY A 15 -11.62 12.69 15.57
N VAL A 16 -12.78 12.31 15.00
CA VAL A 16 -12.88 11.72 13.66
C VAL A 16 -13.56 12.69 12.71
N ASP A 17 -12.88 13.07 11.62
CA ASP A 17 -13.41 14.01 10.62
C ASP A 17 -13.81 13.31 9.32
N ILE A 18 -15.11 12.98 9.21
CA ILE A 18 -15.68 12.31 8.03
C ILE A 18 -15.48 13.15 6.75
N ASP A 19 -15.56 14.48 6.84
CA ASP A 19 -15.38 15.36 5.68
C ASP A 19 -13.93 15.33 5.18
N ALA A 20 -12.97 15.26 6.10
CA ALA A 20 -11.55 15.07 5.78
C ALA A 20 -11.33 13.74 5.05
N GLY A 21 -11.92 12.64 5.54
CA GLY A 21 -11.86 11.34 4.88
C GLY A 21 -12.44 11.37 3.45
N ASN A 22 -13.62 11.97 3.29
CA ASN A 22 -14.24 12.13 1.96
C ASN A 22 -13.37 13.00 1.03
N SER A 23 -12.75 14.05 1.55
CA SER A 23 -11.83 14.91 0.80
C SER A 23 -10.62 14.13 0.32
N LEU A 24 -10.01 13.31 1.18
CA LEU A 24 -8.90 12.43 0.83
C LEU A 24 -9.28 11.50 -0.33
N VAL A 25 -10.38 10.76 -0.19
CA VAL A 25 -10.86 9.84 -1.25
C VAL A 25 -11.02 10.55 -2.58
N ASN A 26 -11.59 11.75 -2.59
CA ASN A 26 -11.76 12.53 -3.82
C ASN A 26 -10.41 12.94 -4.44
N GLN A 27 -9.41 13.26 -3.63
CA GLN A 27 -8.09 13.68 -4.11
C GLN A 27 -7.25 12.53 -4.66
N ILE A 28 -7.40 11.31 -4.12
CA ILE A 28 -6.63 10.14 -4.54
C ILE A 28 -7.28 9.34 -5.68
N LYS A 29 -8.58 9.49 -5.89
CA LYS A 29 -9.39 8.68 -6.81
C LYS A 29 -8.77 8.51 -8.19
N LYS A 30 -8.23 9.58 -8.77
CA LYS A 30 -7.60 9.54 -10.11
C LYS A 30 -6.30 8.74 -10.10
N SER A 31 -5.48 8.88 -9.08
CA SER A 31 -4.20 8.16 -8.95
C SER A 31 -4.43 6.68 -8.71
N VAL A 32 -5.38 6.33 -7.84
CA VAL A 32 -5.78 4.94 -7.60
C VAL A 32 -6.29 4.29 -8.88
N ALA A 33 -7.20 4.94 -9.59
CA ALA A 33 -7.73 4.43 -10.85
C ALA A 33 -6.66 4.21 -11.93
N ALA A 34 -5.55 4.95 -11.91
CA ALA A 34 -4.43 4.75 -12.83
C ALA A 34 -3.71 3.41 -12.64
N SER A 35 -3.78 2.81 -11.44
CA SER A 35 -3.23 1.47 -11.16
C SER A 35 -4.17 0.33 -11.54
N HIS A 36 -5.45 0.63 -11.82
CA HIS A 36 -6.44 -0.39 -12.14
C HIS A 36 -6.23 -0.98 -13.53
N ASN A 37 -6.43 -2.27 -13.63
CA ASN A 37 -6.42 -3.02 -14.87
C ASN A 37 -7.81 -3.63 -15.14
N LYS A 38 -7.94 -4.39 -16.25
CA LYS A 38 -9.21 -5.01 -16.68
C LYS A 38 -9.84 -5.96 -15.65
N ASN A 39 -9.06 -6.43 -14.67
CA ASN A 39 -9.46 -7.41 -13.67
C ASN A 39 -10.10 -6.75 -12.44
N VAL A 40 -9.94 -5.44 -12.28
CA VAL A 40 -10.61 -4.68 -11.22
C VAL A 40 -12.06 -4.44 -11.63
N LEU A 41 -13.01 -4.92 -10.82
CA LEU A 41 -14.43 -4.90 -11.18
C LEU A 41 -15.18 -3.68 -10.64
N ASP A 42 -14.57 -2.91 -9.73
CA ASP A 42 -15.22 -1.74 -9.13
C ASP A 42 -14.21 -0.62 -8.84
N ASN A 43 -14.70 0.57 -8.54
CA ASN A 43 -13.88 1.71 -8.17
C ASN A 43 -13.77 1.84 -6.65
N ILE A 44 -12.76 2.61 -6.18
CA ILE A 44 -12.60 2.92 -4.75
C ILE A 44 -13.81 3.67 -4.20
N GLY A 45 -14.11 3.42 -2.91
CA GLY A 45 -15.22 4.05 -2.17
C GLY A 45 -16.36 3.09 -1.83
N GLY A 46 -16.26 1.82 -2.24
CA GLY A 46 -17.14 0.73 -1.77
C GLY A 46 -16.62 0.10 -0.48
N PHE A 47 -17.39 -0.83 0.10
CA PHE A 47 -17.00 -1.57 1.30
C PHE A 47 -15.92 -2.63 1.06
N ALA A 48 -15.75 -3.08 -0.17
CA ALA A 48 -14.75 -4.07 -0.54
C ALA A 48 -14.30 -3.87 -1.99
N GLY A 49 -13.04 -4.16 -2.27
CA GLY A 49 -12.54 -4.22 -3.64
C GLY A 49 -12.75 -5.61 -4.24
N MET A 50 -13.07 -5.66 -5.54
CA MET A 50 -13.29 -6.90 -6.27
C MET A 50 -12.29 -7.04 -7.41
N TYR A 51 -11.67 -8.22 -7.49
CA TYR A 51 -10.67 -8.54 -8.50
C TYR A 51 -10.95 -9.89 -9.14
N GLU A 52 -11.07 -9.94 -10.46
CA GLU A 52 -11.27 -11.18 -11.20
C GLU A 52 -9.93 -11.85 -11.50
N LEU A 53 -9.80 -13.13 -11.17
CA LEU A 53 -8.59 -13.89 -11.52
C LEU A 53 -8.57 -14.24 -13.00
N ASP A 54 -7.38 -14.17 -13.60
CA ASP A 54 -7.19 -14.62 -14.99
C ASP A 54 -7.47 -16.12 -15.11
N LYS A 55 -8.34 -16.47 -16.06
CA LYS A 55 -8.75 -17.87 -16.34
C LYS A 55 -7.61 -18.75 -16.88
N ASP A 56 -6.56 -18.12 -17.40
CA ASP A 56 -5.43 -18.82 -18.04
C ASP A 56 -4.41 -19.35 -17.00
N ILE A 57 -4.55 -19.00 -15.72
CA ILE A 57 -3.66 -19.50 -14.67
C ILE A 57 -4.10 -20.92 -14.28
N LYS A 58 -3.28 -21.90 -14.62
CA LYS A 58 -3.54 -23.31 -14.28
C LYS A 58 -3.28 -23.55 -12.79
N ASN A 59 -4.25 -24.18 -12.12
CA ASN A 59 -4.16 -24.49 -10.68
C ASN A 59 -3.67 -23.28 -9.87
N PRO A 60 -4.39 -22.15 -9.87
CA PRO A 60 -3.95 -20.91 -9.25
C PRO A 60 -3.81 -21.07 -7.75
N VAL A 61 -2.71 -20.54 -7.20
CA VAL A 61 -2.47 -20.42 -5.76
C VAL A 61 -2.33 -18.93 -5.46
N LEU A 62 -3.14 -18.45 -4.52
CA LEU A 62 -3.01 -17.09 -4.01
C LEU A 62 -1.87 -17.05 -2.99
N VAL A 63 -1.04 -16.03 -3.10
CA VAL A 63 0.04 -15.71 -2.17
C VAL A 63 -0.28 -14.34 -1.59
N ALA A 64 -0.24 -14.21 -0.28
CA ALA A 64 -0.55 -12.95 0.40
C ALA A 64 0.55 -12.63 1.41
N CYS A 65 0.86 -11.35 1.54
CA CYS A 65 1.79 -10.84 2.54
C CYS A 65 1.31 -9.50 3.09
N THR A 66 1.89 -9.11 4.20
CA THR A 66 1.70 -7.80 4.82
C THR A 66 3.01 -7.33 5.39
N ASP A 67 3.27 -6.02 5.28
CA ASP A 67 4.43 -5.38 5.87
C ASP A 67 4.08 -3.94 6.28
N GLY A 68 4.85 -3.38 7.21
CA GLY A 68 4.74 -1.99 7.66
C GLY A 68 6.03 -1.22 7.37
N VAL A 69 5.92 0.06 7.05
CA VAL A 69 7.10 0.90 6.81
C VAL A 69 7.95 1.05 8.06
N GLY A 70 7.32 1.02 9.24
CA GLY A 70 8.00 1.09 10.54
C GLY A 70 8.66 2.46 10.78
N THR A 71 9.82 2.45 11.46
CA THR A 71 10.50 3.68 11.92
C THR A 71 10.93 4.63 10.79
N LYS A 72 10.96 4.20 9.55
CA LYS A 72 11.22 5.06 8.39
C LYS A 72 10.16 6.15 8.23
N VAL A 73 8.92 5.90 8.68
CA VAL A 73 7.85 6.91 8.72
C VAL A 73 8.29 8.12 9.54
N SER A 74 8.82 7.89 10.75
CA SER A 74 9.27 8.98 11.63
C SER A 74 10.40 9.79 10.98
N LEU A 75 11.30 9.13 10.25
CA LEU A 75 12.39 9.80 9.55
C LEU A 75 11.84 10.68 8.41
N ALA A 76 10.90 10.14 7.62
CA ALA A 76 10.26 10.89 6.54
C ALA A 76 9.49 12.12 7.07
N GLN A 77 8.81 12.00 8.19
CA GLN A 77 8.15 13.12 8.86
C GLN A 77 9.17 14.16 9.36
N GLN A 78 10.25 13.73 9.99
CA GLN A 78 11.30 14.63 10.49
C GLN A 78 11.91 15.48 9.36
N TYR A 79 12.09 14.92 8.17
CA TYR A 79 12.63 15.61 7.00
C TYR A 79 11.54 16.24 6.12
N ASN A 80 10.28 16.13 6.51
CA ASN A 80 9.12 16.61 5.75
C ASN A 80 9.14 16.15 4.28
N ASP A 81 9.54 14.88 4.05
CA ASP A 81 9.54 14.24 2.74
C ASP A 81 8.85 12.86 2.80
N LEU A 82 7.58 12.87 2.45
CA LEU A 82 6.73 11.68 2.41
C LEU A 82 6.63 11.07 1.00
N SER A 83 7.29 11.66 0.02
CA SER A 83 7.10 11.30 -1.40
C SER A 83 7.54 9.88 -1.75
N GLY A 84 8.54 9.34 -1.04
CA GLY A 84 9.10 8.01 -1.29
C GLY A 84 8.48 6.88 -0.45
N ILE A 85 7.73 7.21 0.61
CA ILE A 85 7.34 6.24 1.63
C ILE A 85 6.32 5.23 1.14
N GLY A 86 5.43 5.64 0.22
CA GLY A 86 4.48 4.74 -0.42
C GLY A 86 5.17 3.74 -1.37
N GLN A 87 6.23 4.18 -2.06
CA GLN A 87 7.04 3.28 -2.88
C GLN A 87 7.75 2.23 -2.03
N ASP A 88 8.28 2.61 -0.88
CA ASP A 88 8.91 1.69 0.06
C ASP A 88 7.91 0.63 0.54
N LEU A 89 6.70 1.05 0.92
CA LEU A 89 5.65 0.15 1.38
C LEU A 89 5.28 -0.89 0.32
N VAL A 90 5.01 -0.44 -0.90
CA VAL A 90 4.63 -1.35 -2.00
C VAL A 90 5.78 -2.28 -2.34
N ALA A 91 7.02 -1.78 -2.38
CA ALA A 91 8.18 -2.59 -2.70
C ALA A 91 8.42 -3.71 -1.68
N MET A 92 8.27 -3.45 -0.37
CA MET A 92 8.41 -4.47 0.66
C MET A 92 7.40 -5.60 0.47
N CYS A 93 6.12 -5.28 0.32
CA CYS A 93 5.08 -6.28 0.12
C CYS A 93 5.21 -7.03 -1.22
N VAL A 94 5.45 -6.31 -2.33
CA VAL A 94 5.54 -6.92 -3.65
C VAL A 94 6.74 -7.85 -3.77
N ASN A 95 7.88 -7.51 -3.15
CA ASN A 95 9.06 -8.38 -3.14
C ASN A 95 8.77 -9.71 -2.44
N ASP A 96 7.99 -9.73 -1.38
CA ASP A 96 7.59 -10.96 -0.69
C ASP A 96 6.73 -11.88 -1.57
N LEU A 97 5.91 -11.33 -2.45
CA LEU A 97 5.18 -12.11 -3.44
C LEU A 97 6.12 -12.70 -4.50
N ILE A 98 7.06 -11.88 -5.00
CA ILE A 98 7.97 -12.25 -6.08
C ILE A 98 8.89 -13.39 -5.65
N VAL A 99 9.39 -13.40 -4.41
CA VAL A 99 10.27 -14.49 -3.92
C VAL A 99 9.55 -15.84 -3.87
N CYS A 100 8.22 -15.85 -3.81
CA CYS A 100 7.39 -17.04 -3.93
C CYS A 100 7.06 -17.42 -5.39
N GLY A 101 7.49 -16.61 -6.37
CA GLY A 101 7.16 -16.78 -7.79
C GLY A 101 5.78 -16.24 -8.17
N ALA A 102 5.11 -15.50 -7.28
CA ALA A 102 3.79 -14.97 -7.54
C ALA A 102 3.85 -13.64 -8.31
N LYS A 103 2.94 -13.49 -9.28
CA LYS A 103 2.68 -12.20 -9.91
C LYS A 103 1.78 -11.39 -8.98
N PRO A 104 2.13 -10.14 -8.63
CA PRO A 104 1.25 -9.26 -7.90
C PRO A 104 -0.08 -9.06 -8.65
N LEU A 105 -1.19 -9.01 -7.92
CA LEU A 105 -2.52 -8.75 -8.45
C LEU A 105 -3.06 -7.44 -7.94
N PHE A 106 -3.16 -7.31 -6.61
CA PHE A 106 -3.69 -6.11 -5.98
C PHE A 106 -3.03 -5.82 -4.63
N PHE A 107 -3.19 -4.59 -4.21
CA PHE A 107 -2.65 -4.01 -2.98
C PHE A 107 -3.75 -3.31 -2.20
N LEU A 108 -3.65 -3.36 -0.88
CA LEU A 108 -4.47 -2.58 0.06
C LEU A 108 -3.53 -1.88 1.04
N ASP A 109 -3.81 -0.63 1.37
CA ASP A 109 -3.06 0.12 2.38
C ASP A 109 -3.87 0.31 3.67
N TYR A 110 -3.15 0.50 4.76
CA TYR A 110 -3.70 0.91 6.05
C TYR A 110 -2.92 2.12 6.54
N TYR A 111 -3.57 3.27 6.56
CA TYR A 111 -3.04 4.52 7.05
C TYR A 111 -3.74 4.86 8.38
N ALA A 112 -3.01 4.86 9.49
CA ALA A 112 -3.55 5.13 10.82
C ALA A 112 -2.85 6.34 11.43
N SER A 113 -3.59 7.34 11.87
CA SER A 113 -3.05 8.59 12.41
C SER A 113 -3.78 9.03 13.68
N SER A 114 -3.18 9.95 14.44
CA SER A 114 -3.88 10.62 15.54
C SER A 114 -5.00 11.51 15.02
N LYS A 115 -4.72 12.24 13.94
CA LYS A 115 -5.62 13.12 13.21
C LYS A 115 -5.21 13.11 11.74
N LEU A 116 -6.18 13.04 10.85
CA LEU A 116 -5.93 12.99 9.41
C LEU A 116 -5.46 14.36 8.89
N ASP A 117 -4.22 14.44 8.41
CA ASP A 117 -3.81 15.50 7.50
C ASP A 117 -4.05 15.04 6.06
N VAL A 118 -5.02 15.66 5.40
CA VAL A 118 -5.46 15.29 4.06
C VAL A 118 -4.34 15.46 3.03
N ASN A 119 -3.45 16.45 3.19
CA ASN A 119 -2.36 16.69 2.23
C ASN A 119 -1.24 15.66 2.36
N GLU A 120 -0.85 15.35 3.60
CA GLU A 120 0.14 14.30 3.89
C GLU A 120 -0.37 12.93 3.41
N ALA A 121 -1.58 12.55 3.81
CA ALA A 121 -2.19 11.29 3.39
C ALA A 121 -2.35 11.20 1.86
N THR A 122 -2.75 12.30 1.21
CA THR A 122 -2.82 12.36 -0.26
C THR A 122 -1.45 12.11 -0.90
N THR A 123 -0.37 12.68 -0.36
CA THR A 123 0.99 12.48 -0.86
C THR A 123 1.42 11.03 -0.73
N VAL A 124 1.17 10.43 0.44
CA VAL A 124 1.50 9.02 0.71
C VAL A 124 0.72 8.09 -0.22
N VAL A 125 -0.60 8.24 -0.31
CA VAL A 125 -1.43 7.33 -1.13
C VAL A 125 -1.14 7.49 -2.62
N LYS A 126 -0.83 8.69 -3.10
CA LYS A 126 -0.34 8.88 -4.48
C LYS A 126 0.96 8.15 -4.73
N SER A 127 1.92 8.21 -3.79
CA SER A 127 3.18 7.46 -3.88
C SER A 127 2.93 5.94 -3.91
N ILE A 128 1.97 5.44 -3.13
CA ILE A 128 1.54 4.03 -3.18
C ILE A 128 0.96 3.69 -4.57
N ALA A 129 0.04 4.51 -5.07
CA ALA A 129 -0.59 4.30 -6.37
C ALA A 129 0.43 4.27 -7.51
N ASP A 130 1.39 5.20 -7.52
CA ASP A 130 2.46 5.26 -8.53
C ASP A 130 3.38 4.01 -8.46
N ALA A 131 3.65 3.52 -7.26
CA ALA A 131 4.42 2.29 -7.07
C ALA A 131 3.62 1.05 -7.52
N CYS A 132 2.32 1.02 -7.28
CA CYS A 132 1.42 -0.03 -7.76
C CYS A 132 1.38 -0.06 -9.30
N VAL A 133 1.32 1.10 -9.97
CA VAL A 133 1.45 1.18 -11.44
C VAL A 133 2.75 0.56 -11.92
N LYS A 134 3.88 0.91 -11.29
CA LYS A 134 5.21 0.38 -11.66
C LYS A 134 5.33 -1.14 -11.44
N SER A 135 4.58 -1.68 -10.50
CA SER A 135 4.60 -3.10 -10.12
C SER A 135 3.54 -3.94 -10.85
N ASP A 136 2.78 -3.36 -11.77
CA ASP A 136 1.62 -4.01 -12.43
C ASP A 136 0.64 -4.62 -11.40
N CYS A 137 0.40 -3.87 -10.32
CA CYS A 137 -0.41 -4.26 -9.17
C CYS A 137 -1.51 -3.21 -8.97
N ALA A 138 -2.77 -3.61 -8.83
CA ALA A 138 -3.86 -2.66 -8.66
C ALA A 138 -3.98 -2.21 -7.19
N LEU A 139 -3.93 -0.90 -6.91
CA LEU A 139 -4.34 -0.38 -5.60
C LEU A 139 -5.87 -0.49 -5.52
N LEU A 140 -6.35 -1.54 -4.87
CA LEU A 140 -7.75 -1.93 -4.90
C LEU A 140 -8.60 -1.20 -3.85
N GLY A 141 -7.96 -0.71 -2.81
CA GLY A 141 -8.58 0.01 -1.70
C GLY A 141 -7.62 0.14 -0.53
N GLY A 142 -8.16 0.52 0.60
CA GLY A 142 -7.41 0.67 1.84
C GLY A 142 -8.29 1.15 2.98
N GLU A 143 -7.69 1.44 4.10
CA GLU A 143 -8.34 1.99 5.28
C GLU A 143 -7.57 3.21 5.78
N THR A 144 -8.30 4.27 6.12
CA THR A 144 -7.75 5.47 6.77
C THR A 144 -8.40 5.62 8.13
N ALA A 145 -7.64 5.38 9.19
CA ALA A 145 -8.14 5.40 10.55
C ALA A 145 -7.62 6.61 11.32
N GLU A 146 -8.55 7.34 11.96
CA GLU A 146 -8.21 8.36 12.97
C GLU A 146 -8.34 7.74 14.35
N MET A 147 -7.23 7.72 15.11
CA MET A 147 -7.16 7.14 16.45
C MET A 147 -6.55 8.15 17.44
N PRO A 148 -7.30 9.21 17.81
CA PRO A 148 -6.85 10.23 18.74
C PRO A 148 -6.51 9.60 20.11
N GLY A 149 -5.35 9.96 20.65
CA GLY A 149 -4.82 9.42 21.91
C GLY A 149 -4.09 8.08 21.79
N HIS A 150 -4.19 7.38 20.67
CA HIS A 150 -3.35 6.21 20.38
C HIS A 150 -2.03 6.63 19.71
N TYR A 151 -2.11 7.45 18.68
CA TYR A 151 -0.94 8.14 18.12
C TYR A 151 -0.79 9.51 18.78
N ILE A 152 0.45 9.92 19.02
CA ILE A 152 0.80 11.20 19.66
C ILE A 152 1.18 12.19 18.56
N ASP A 153 0.79 13.45 18.75
CA ASP A 153 1.01 14.53 17.80
C ASP A 153 0.41 14.21 16.41
N ASN A 154 1.12 14.53 15.33
CA ASN A 154 0.73 14.22 13.96
C ASN A 154 1.35 12.91 13.45
N ASN A 155 1.73 12.01 14.35
CA ASN A 155 2.30 10.73 13.95
C ASN A 155 1.26 9.84 13.29
N PHE A 156 1.71 9.08 12.31
CA PHE A 156 0.91 8.05 11.65
C PHE A 156 1.72 6.76 11.47
N ASP A 157 1.01 5.67 11.26
CA ASP A 157 1.57 4.39 10.86
C ASP A 157 1.06 4.01 9.47
N LEU A 158 1.85 3.22 8.75
CA LEU A 158 1.57 2.84 7.39
C LEU A 158 1.91 1.37 7.17
N ALA A 159 0.90 0.58 6.87
CA ALA A 159 1.02 -0.83 6.53
C ALA A 159 0.40 -1.14 5.17
N GLY A 160 0.89 -2.19 4.54
CA GLY A 160 0.40 -2.67 3.25
C GLY A 160 0.07 -4.16 3.29
N PHE A 161 -0.87 -4.53 2.44
CA PHE A 161 -1.29 -5.91 2.20
C PHE A 161 -1.29 -6.13 0.71
N SER A 162 -0.56 -7.12 0.25
CA SER A 162 -0.59 -7.47 -1.16
C SER A 162 -0.97 -8.92 -1.38
N VAL A 163 -1.65 -9.15 -2.49
CA VAL A 163 -2.06 -10.48 -2.93
C VAL A 163 -1.56 -10.68 -4.36
N GLY A 164 -0.92 -11.82 -4.56
CA GLY A 164 -0.45 -12.28 -5.86
C GLY A 164 -0.97 -13.67 -6.19
N CYS A 165 -0.69 -14.13 -7.39
CA CYS A 165 -1.06 -15.46 -7.86
C CYS A 165 0.09 -16.14 -8.58
N VAL A 166 0.19 -17.43 -8.37
CA VAL A 166 1.17 -18.30 -9.03
C VAL A 166 0.53 -19.64 -9.39
N SER A 167 0.91 -20.25 -10.50
CA SER A 167 0.54 -21.64 -10.78
C SER A 167 1.23 -22.56 -9.78
N LYS A 168 0.50 -23.56 -9.28
CA LYS A 168 0.98 -24.46 -8.21
C LYS A 168 2.33 -25.11 -8.51
N ASP A 169 2.58 -25.43 -9.76
CA ASP A 169 3.82 -26.04 -10.26
C ASP A 169 4.99 -25.04 -10.42
N LYS A 170 4.71 -23.73 -10.33
CA LYS A 170 5.71 -22.66 -10.45
C LYS A 170 6.06 -21.99 -9.13
N ILE A 171 5.54 -22.49 -8.01
CA ILE A 171 5.87 -21.95 -6.69
C ILE A 171 7.37 -22.11 -6.44
N ILE A 172 8.04 -21.03 -6.12
CA ILE A 172 9.44 -21.01 -5.70
C ILE A 172 9.51 -21.35 -4.20
N LYS A 173 10.33 -22.33 -3.85
CA LYS A 173 10.55 -22.79 -2.46
C LYS A 173 12.03 -22.90 -2.18
N ASN A 174 12.40 -22.86 -0.90
CA ASN A 174 13.78 -23.01 -0.45
C ASN A 174 14.40 -24.32 -0.92
N ASP A 175 13.61 -25.38 -1.03
CA ASP A 175 14.06 -26.70 -1.51
C ASP A 175 14.54 -26.70 -2.98
N ASN A 176 14.22 -25.66 -3.74
CA ASN A 176 14.68 -25.46 -5.10
C ASN A 176 16.12 -24.89 -5.18
N VAL A 177 16.67 -24.39 -4.07
CA VAL A 177 18.00 -23.80 -4.03
C VAL A 177 19.05 -24.91 -3.92
N MET A 178 19.97 -24.96 -4.88
CA MET A 178 21.00 -26.01 -4.97
C MET A 178 22.41 -25.41 -5.07
N CYS A 179 23.42 -26.22 -4.71
CA CYS A 179 24.82 -25.88 -4.97
C CYS A 179 25.03 -25.61 -6.47
N GLY A 180 25.67 -24.49 -6.81
CA GLY A 180 25.88 -24.04 -8.19
C GLY A 180 24.87 -23.00 -8.68
N ASN A 181 23.81 -22.73 -7.93
CA ASN A 181 22.96 -21.56 -8.23
C ASN A 181 23.74 -20.25 -8.09
N VAL A 182 23.46 -19.31 -8.97
CA VAL A 182 24.10 -17.99 -8.97
C VAL A 182 23.18 -16.97 -8.31
N LEU A 183 23.71 -16.22 -7.36
CA LEU A 183 23.00 -15.10 -6.73
C LEU A 183 23.09 -13.86 -7.63
N SER A 184 22.04 -13.57 -8.38
CA SER A 184 22.08 -12.49 -9.37
C SER A 184 21.95 -11.09 -8.79
N LEU A 185 21.40 -10.90 -7.61
CA LEU A 185 21.24 -9.60 -6.95
C LEU A 185 22.56 -8.84 -6.80
N ILE A 186 23.66 -9.54 -6.57
CA ILE A 186 25.01 -8.92 -6.46
C ILE A 186 25.48 -8.30 -7.77
N HIS A 187 24.90 -8.72 -8.90
CA HIS A 187 25.24 -8.26 -10.25
C HIS A 187 24.26 -7.22 -10.78
N ILE A 188 23.05 -7.17 -10.25
CA ILE A 188 21.95 -6.29 -10.69
C ILE A 188 21.85 -5.08 -9.77
N SER A 189 22.11 -5.24 -8.46
CA SER A 189 22.13 -4.12 -7.53
C SER A 189 23.37 -3.29 -7.84
N GLU A 190 23.09 -2.21 -8.47
CA GLU A 190 23.81 -0.98 -8.63
C GLU A 190 25.30 -0.94 -8.26
N PRO A 191 26.19 -0.74 -9.23
CA PRO A 191 27.62 -0.51 -8.98
C PRO A 191 27.90 0.77 -8.17
N THR A 192 26.90 1.58 -7.89
CA THR A 192 27.04 2.85 -7.16
C THR A 192 26.93 2.73 -5.65
N ARG A 193 26.54 1.59 -5.09
CA ARG A 193 26.70 1.36 -3.66
C ARG A 193 28.18 1.14 -3.33
N ARG A 194 28.99 2.11 -3.71
CA ARG A 194 30.36 2.22 -3.28
C ARG A 194 30.38 2.57 -1.80
N TRP A 195 30.78 1.56 -0.99
CA TRP A 195 31.60 1.77 0.17
C TRP A 195 31.21 2.95 1.06
N SER A 196 30.14 2.82 1.79
CA SER A 196 30.13 3.43 3.11
C SER A 196 30.58 2.38 4.11
N ILE A 197 31.87 2.43 4.39
CA ILE A 197 32.41 1.91 5.66
C ILE A 197 32.03 2.91 6.73
#